data_cf4c02a6cb8d610de19959ba1291686a
#
_entry.id   cf4c02a6cb8d610de19959ba1291686a
#
_cell.length_a   1.000
_cell.length_b   1.000
_cell.length_c   1.000
_cell.angle_alpha   90.00
_cell.angle_beta   90.00
_cell.angle_gamma   90.00
#
_symmetry.space_group_name_H-M   'P 1'
#
loop_
_entity.id
_entity.type
_entity.pdbx_description
1 polymer ?
#
loop_
_entity_poly.entity_id
_entity_poly.type
_entity_poly.pdbx_seq_one_letter_code
_entity_poly.pdbx_strand_id
1 'polypeptide(L)'
;MYYFIPAWYGKERPWHADLTPWYFSHFKLEFDDTFNQIRLMQRQGIPAHVLLLSYQPHLRYFLHRQGILEAQVYSLFDELQDFHEIRPQVLQLRDIEWEEDCEFVYSPFTILVLRNGKPYAQVEHGIEGFISTIQYFKEDGLLSANYLMDDRGLVSSVIYYEEGQALYQDYLNPKGLWQFREYLQDGGRIVVNPIFAFRFQKEAYQDMGELIAEFFEKKIAQLPEEGATYFLPAYDQHNAFLLERLPHQTTKILSLFIGRNPQEQLSQLAGLLDKVDLVLVDREDTLRLAQSAFPNQATKFRHLSPFDTRLELGKSQTRKESILYYQLDFEQGIEDQALYQVLHFLSENKD
;
A
#
# COMPACT_ATOMS: atom_id res chain seq x y z
N MET A 1 -18.99 -4.85 -13.38
CA MET A 1 -18.45 -4.30 -12.11
C MET A 1 -16.93 -4.29 -12.19
N TYR A 2 -16.25 -3.22 -11.73
CA TYR A 2 -14.79 -3.06 -11.83
C TYR A 2 -14.15 -3.20 -10.46
N TYR A 3 -13.19 -4.13 -10.32
CA TYR A 3 -12.46 -4.42 -9.10
C TYR A 3 -10.96 -4.18 -9.33
N PHE A 4 -10.36 -3.38 -8.49
CA PHE A 4 -8.93 -3.17 -8.44
C PHE A 4 -8.34 -3.95 -7.28
N ILE A 5 -7.34 -4.79 -7.55
CA ILE A 5 -6.62 -5.53 -6.51
C ILE A 5 -5.17 -5.03 -6.50
N PRO A 6 -4.87 -3.95 -5.76
CA PRO A 6 -3.56 -3.30 -5.82
C PRO A 6 -2.46 -4.14 -5.16
N ALA A 7 -1.23 -3.99 -5.65
CA ALA A 7 -0.03 -4.55 -5.04
C ALA A 7 0.70 -3.49 -4.20
N TRP A 8 0.00 -2.90 -3.23
CA TRP A 8 0.58 -1.88 -2.33
C TRP A 8 1.31 -2.57 -1.17
N TYR A 9 2.44 -3.18 -1.47
CA TYR A 9 3.28 -3.91 -0.53
C TYR A 9 4.58 -3.17 -0.26
N GLY A 10 5.06 -3.27 0.99
CA GLY A 10 6.41 -2.90 1.34
C GLY A 10 7.43 -3.92 0.79
N LYS A 11 8.68 -3.51 0.70
CA LYS A 11 9.76 -4.37 0.19
C LYS A 11 10.18 -5.46 1.17
N GLU A 12 9.98 -5.23 2.48
CA GLU A 12 10.54 -6.07 3.54
C GLU A 12 9.67 -7.28 3.88
N ARG A 13 8.34 -7.14 3.79
CA ARG A 13 7.40 -8.20 4.18
C ARG A 13 6.31 -8.37 3.15
N PRO A 14 6.09 -9.60 2.65
CA PRO A 14 4.93 -9.93 1.82
C PRO A 14 3.63 -9.57 2.54
N TRP A 15 2.62 -9.16 1.79
CA TRP A 15 1.29 -8.83 2.29
C TRP A 15 1.20 -7.68 3.30
N HIS A 16 2.27 -6.90 3.48
CA HIS A 16 2.30 -5.74 4.36
C HIS A 16 2.64 -4.48 3.57
N ALA A 17 1.97 -3.38 3.91
CA ALA A 17 2.36 -2.07 3.40
C ALA A 17 3.68 -1.61 4.03
N ASP A 18 4.33 -0.65 3.40
CA ASP A 18 5.48 0.04 3.99
C ASP A 18 5.00 0.98 5.11
N LEU A 19 5.34 0.63 6.34
CA LEU A 19 5.02 1.39 7.55
C LEU A 19 6.22 2.18 8.08
N THR A 20 7.30 2.28 7.32
CA THR A 20 8.49 3.05 7.70
C THR A 20 8.08 4.50 7.99
N PRO A 21 8.55 5.10 9.10
CA PRO A 21 8.26 6.48 9.43
C PRO A 21 8.59 7.43 8.27
N TRP A 22 7.75 8.44 8.06
CA TRP A 22 7.82 9.34 6.89
C TRP A 22 9.17 10.05 6.75
N TYR A 23 9.87 10.27 7.82
CA TYR A 23 11.18 10.94 7.84
C TYR A 23 12.37 10.02 7.54
N PHE A 24 12.16 8.70 7.51
CA PHE A 24 13.17 7.72 7.08
C PHE A 24 12.97 7.24 5.65
N SER A 25 11.76 7.34 5.12
CA SER A 25 11.45 6.72 3.83
C SER A 25 11.86 7.60 2.66
N HIS A 26 12.84 7.15 1.91
CA HIS A 26 13.19 7.69 0.59
C HIS A 26 12.32 7.09 -0.54
N PHE A 27 11.55 6.04 -0.25
CA PHE A 27 10.82 5.24 -1.25
C PHE A 27 9.35 5.07 -0.90
N LYS A 28 8.66 6.14 -0.47
CA LYS A 28 7.21 6.05 -0.33
C LYS A 28 6.55 5.87 -1.68
N LEU A 29 5.52 5.04 -1.73
CA LEU A 29 4.69 4.88 -2.90
C LEU A 29 3.95 6.20 -3.16
N GLU A 30 4.56 7.09 -3.95
CA GLU A 30 3.99 8.40 -4.29
C GLU A 30 3.15 8.36 -5.54
N PHE A 31 3.46 7.43 -6.45
CA PHE A 31 2.78 7.25 -7.70
C PHE A 31 2.61 5.77 -8.02
N ASP A 32 1.40 5.40 -8.40
CA ASP A 32 1.04 4.06 -8.87
C ASP A 32 -0.05 4.19 -9.94
N ASP A 33 0.02 3.35 -10.97
CA ASP A 33 -0.97 3.32 -12.05
C ASP A 33 -2.38 3.02 -11.53
N THR A 34 -2.50 2.20 -10.49
CA THR A 34 -3.79 1.82 -9.88
C THR A 34 -4.53 3.04 -9.33
N PHE A 35 -3.86 3.95 -8.62
CA PHE A 35 -4.51 5.18 -8.14
C PHE A 35 -5.09 6.01 -9.26
N ASN A 36 -4.31 6.17 -10.34
CA ASN A 36 -4.71 7.00 -11.44
C ASN A 36 -5.85 6.36 -12.23
N GLN A 37 -5.83 5.06 -12.42
CA GLN A 37 -6.94 4.33 -13.03
C GLN A 37 -8.22 4.46 -12.20
N ILE A 38 -8.16 4.32 -10.88
CA ILE A 38 -9.29 4.54 -9.98
C ILE A 38 -9.79 5.98 -10.07
N ARG A 39 -8.89 6.98 -10.01
CA ARG A 39 -9.25 8.40 -10.16
C ARG A 39 -9.92 8.69 -11.48
N LEU A 40 -9.42 8.14 -12.59
CA LEU A 40 -10.02 8.29 -13.91
C LEU A 40 -11.44 7.74 -13.96
N MET A 41 -11.68 6.58 -13.36
CA MET A 41 -13.02 6.00 -13.25
C MET A 41 -13.94 6.86 -12.39
N GLN A 42 -13.49 7.28 -11.21
CA GLN A 42 -14.28 8.15 -10.32
C GLN A 42 -14.69 9.47 -11.01
N ARG A 43 -13.76 10.10 -11.73
CA ARG A 43 -14.03 11.33 -12.51
C ARG A 43 -15.05 11.13 -13.64
N GLN A 44 -15.21 9.91 -14.12
CA GLN A 44 -16.22 9.55 -15.13
C GLN A 44 -17.53 9.05 -14.50
N GLY A 45 -17.63 9.04 -13.16
CA GLY A 45 -18.79 8.47 -12.47
C GLY A 45 -18.91 6.95 -12.62
N ILE A 46 -17.82 6.27 -12.96
CA ILE A 46 -17.79 4.81 -13.10
C ILE A 46 -17.46 4.20 -11.73
N PRO A 47 -18.34 3.36 -11.16
CA PRO A 47 -18.07 2.71 -9.88
C PRO A 47 -16.86 1.80 -9.97
N ALA A 48 -15.90 2.02 -9.09
CA ALA A 48 -14.69 1.21 -8.94
C ALA A 48 -14.56 0.74 -7.48
N HIS A 49 -14.29 -0.55 -7.30
CA HIS A 49 -14.11 -1.16 -6.00
C HIS A 49 -12.65 -1.56 -5.83
N VAL A 50 -12.11 -1.38 -4.64
CA VAL A 50 -10.75 -1.80 -4.29
C VAL A 50 -10.84 -3.00 -3.36
N LEU A 51 -10.18 -4.10 -3.71
CA LEU A 51 -9.99 -5.27 -2.85
C LEU A 51 -8.53 -5.25 -2.37
N LEU A 52 -8.32 -4.77 -1.16
CA LEU A 52 -6.98 -4.62 -0.58
C LEU A 52 -6.61 -5.87 0.19
N LEU A 53 -5.51 -6.52 -0.20
CA LEU A 53 -4.99 -7.73 0.45
C LEU A 53 -3.84 -7.46 1.41
N SER A 54 -3.25 -6.25 1.39
CA SER A 54 -2.15 -5.89 2.28
C SER A 54 -2.64 -5.42 3.64
N TYR A 55 -1.87 -5.78 4.68
CA TYR A 55 -1.99 -5.16 6.00
C TYR A 55 -1.57 -3.70 5.92
N GLN A 56 -2.52 -2.80 6.13
CA GLN A 56 -2.29 -1.35 6.02
C GLN A 56 -3.10 -0.59 7.07
N PRO A 57 -2.60 -0.49 8.31
CA PRO A 57 -3.33 0.17 9.40
C PRO A 57 -3.55 1.68 9.15
N HIS A 58 -2.74 2.32 8.30
CA HIS A 58 -2.88 3.72 7.91
C HIS A 58 -3.62 3.90 6.57
N LEU A 59 -4.62 3.04 6.32
CA LEU A 59 -5.29 2.96 5.02
C LEU A 59 -6.05 4.24 4.66
N ARG A 60 -6.82 4.83 5.58
CA ARG A 60 -7.63 6.03 5.32
C ARG A 60 -6.77 7.24 5.03
N TYR A 61 -5.69 7.42 5.81
CA TYR A 61 -4.67 8.42 5.53
C TYR A 61 -4.05 8.22 4.15
N PHE A 62 -3.67 6.98 3.82
CA PHE A 62 -3.10 6.65 2.53
C PHE A 62 -4.06 6.96 1.36
N LEU A 63 -5.32 6.55 1.46
CA LEU A 63 -6.34 6.83 0.44
C LEU A 63 -6.60 8.32 0.29
N HIS A 64 -6.65 9.06 1.41
CA HIS A 64 -6.79 10.52 1.40
C HIS A 64 -5.63 11.19 0.67
N ARG A 65 -4.40 10.84 1.01
CA ARG A 65 -3.19 11.35 0.36
C ARG A 65 -3.17 11.07 -1.15
N GLN A 66 -3.67 9.92 -1.55
CA GLN A 66 -3.78 9.54 -2.95
C GLN A 66 -5.03 10.12 -3.65
N GLY A 67 -5.88 10.86 -2.96
CA GLY A 67 -7.09 11.47 -3.53
C GLY A 67 -8.13 10.44 -3.99
N ILE A 68 -8.20 9.29 -3.33
CA ILE A 68 -9.16 8.20 -3.59
C ILE A 68 -9.88 7.75 -2.31
N LEU A 69 -10.00 8.63 -1.31
CA LEU A 69 -10.65 8.32 -0.03
C LEU A 69 -12.12 7.87 -0.22
N GLU A 70 -12.79 8.39 -1.24
CA GLU A 70 -14.17 8.04 -1.57
C GLU A 70 -14.32 6.71 -2.33
N ALA A 71 -13.22 6.03 -2.64
CA ALA A 71 -13.28 4.72 -3.28
C ALA A 71 -13.92 3.70 -2.34
N GLN A 72 -14.73 2.80 -2.90
CA GLN A 72 -15.28 1.69 -2.13
C GLN A 72 -14.18 0.64 -1.90
N VAL A 73 -13.60 0.64 -0.70
CA VAL A 73 -12.49 -0.25 -0.36
C VAL A 73 -12.97 -1.34 0.58
N TYR A 74 -12.70 -2.59 0.19
CA TYR A 74 -12.73 -3.75 1.08
C TYR A 74 -11.28 -4.05 1.49
N SER A 75 -10.98 -3.92 2.77
CA SER A 75 -9.70 -4.35 3.35
C SER A 75 -9.86 -5.75 3.91
N LEU A 76 -9.07 -6.68 3.40
CA LEU A 76 -9.08 -8.06 3.89
C LEU A 76 -8.60 -8.13 5.34
N PHE A 77 -7.66 -7.29 5.74
CA PHE A 77 -7.21 -7.23 7.13
C PHE A 77 -8.25 -6.63 8.08
N ASP A 78 -9.08 -5.67 7.63
CA ASP A 78 -10.22 -5.23 8.43
C ASP A 78 -11.18 -6.40 8.69
N GLU A 79 -11.41 -7.25 7.69
CA GLU A 79 -12.21 -8.48 7.85
C GLU A 79 -11.54 -9.48 8.80
N LEU A 80 -10.24 -9.76 8.62
CA LEU A 80 -9.47 -10.67 9.48
C LEU A 80 -9.48 -10.24 10.95
N GLN A 81 -9.39 -8.94 11.20
CA GLN A 81 -9.32 -8.33 12.53
C GLN A 81 -10.70 -7.93 13.11
N ASP A 82 -11.79 -8.19 12.40
CA ASP A 82 -13.16 -7.83 12.83
C ASP A 82 -13.36 -6.31 13.01
N PHE A 83 -12.76 -5.52 12.13
CA PHE A 83 -12.86 -4.07 12.12
C PHE A 83 -14.09 -3.61 11.32
N HIS A 84 -15.28 -3.85 11.86
CA HIS A 84 -16.55 -3.42 11.24
C HIS A 84 -17.07 -2.15 11.90
N GLU A 85 -17.57 -1.20 11.08
CA GLU A 85 -18.31 0.01 11.49
C GLU A 85 -17.64 0.85 12.60
N ILE A 86 -16.32 0.99 12.57
CA ILE A 86 -15.57 1.74 13.57
C ILE A 86 -15.58 3.22 13.23
N ARG A 87 -16.00 4.03 14.18
CA ARG A 87 -15.86 5.49 14.09
C ARG A 87 -14.41 5.86 14.43
N PRO A 88 -13.71 6.61 13.55
CA PRO A 88 -12.39 7.13 13.87
C PRO A 88 -12.44 7.98 15.15
N GLN A 89 -11.46 7.79 16.01
CA GLN A 89 -11.24 8.56 17.23
C GLN A 89 -9.85 9.17 17.17
N VAL A 90 -9.72 10.40 17.58
CA VAL A 90 -8.39 11.02 17.69
C VAL A 90 -7.77 10.57 18.99
N LEU A 91 -6.79 9.65 18.90
CA LEU A 91 -5.98 9.24 20.04
C LEU A 91 -4.86 10.28 20.24
N GLN A 92 -4.80 10.87 21.43
CA GLN A 92 -3.76 11.81 21.84
C GLN A 92 -2.83 11.16 22.85
N LEU A 93 -1.63 11.72 23.00
CA LEU A 93 -0.65 11.24 23.98
C LEU A 93 -1.21 11.16 25.42
N ARG A 94 -2.07 12.10 25.78
CA ARG A 94 -2.72 12.16 27.11
C ARG A 94 -3.83 11.12 27.31
N ASP A 95 -4.30 10.48 26.25
CA ASP A 95 -5.33 9.44 26.32
C ASP A 95 -4.72 8.05 26.57
N ILE A 96 -3.39 7.95 26.51
CA ILE A 96 -2.61 6.76 26.83
C ILE A 96 -2.32 6.78 28.34
N GLU A 97 -2.59 5.67 29.01
CA GLU A 97 -2.26 5.49 30.43
C GLU A 97 -0.74 5.33 30.59
N TRP A 98 -0.09 6.42 31.06
CA TRP A 98 1.33 6.41 31.39
C TRP A 98 1.52 6.19 32.89
N GLU A 99 2.66 5.59 33.27
CA GLU A 99 3.06 5.55 34.67
C GLU A 99 3.29 6.97 35.22
N GLU A 100 3.00 7.18 36.51
CA GLU A 100 3.04 8.52 37.15
C GLU A 100 4.43 9.21 37.09
N ASP A 101 5.51 8.41 37.02
CA ASP A 101 6.90 8.86 36.99
C ASP A 101 7.46 9.05 35.57
N CYS A 102 6.60 9.10 34.54
CA CYS A 102 7.02 9.31 33.17
C CYS A 102 7.29 10.79 32.85
N GLU A 103 8.42 11.04 32.21
CA GLU A 103 8.83 12.34 31.67
C GLU A 103 8.80 12.30 30.14
N PHE A 104 8.37 13.40 29.48
CA PHE A 104 8.21 13.47 28.04
C PHE A 104 9.23 14.43 27.42
N VAL A 105 10.02 13.92 26.48
CA VAL A 105 10.97 14.69 25.68
C VAL A 105 10.48 14.79 24.25
N TYR A 106 10.11 15.99 23.85
CA TYR A 106 9.54 16.25 22.52
C TYR A 106 10.64 16.55 21.51
N SER A 107 10.57 15.92 20.35
CA SER A 107 11.36 16.24 19.18
C SER A 107 10.45 16.52 17.97
N PRO A 108 10.96 17.06 16.85
CA PRO A 108 10.15 17.25 15.64
C PRO A 108 9.61 15.96 15.01
N PHE A 109 10.17 14.80 15.36
CA PHE A 109 9.87 13.51 14.73
C PHE A 109 9.17 12.55 15.68
N THR A 110 9.59 12.51 16.95
CA THR A 110 9.14 11.54 17.95
C THR A 110 9.00 12.17 19.31
N ILE A 111 8.23 11.53 20.17
CA ILE A 111 8.19 11.85 21.60
C ILE A 111 8.83 10.69 22.33
N LEU A 112 9.94 10.95 23.02
CA LEU A 112 10.60 9.97 23.88
C LEU A 112 10.00 10.09 25.29
N VAL A 113 9.55 8.96 25.81
CA VAL A 113 9.04 8.82 27.19
C VAL A 113 10.14 8.20 28.02
N LEU A 114 10.57 8.94 29.05
CA LEU A 114 11.58 8.49 30.00
C LEU A 114 10.90 8.06 31.30
N ARG A 115 11.47 7.03 31.93
CA ARG A 115 11.13 6.61 33.28
C ARG A 115 12.41 6.42 34.08
N ASN A 116 12.54 7.09 35.21
CA ASN A 116 13.78 7.10 36.00
C ASN A 116 15.03 7.47 35.17
N GLY A 117 14.88 8.43 34.23
CA GLY A 117 15.96 8.88 33.33
C GLY A 117 16.37 7.89 32.25
N LYS A 118 15.65 6.77 32.08
CA LYS A 118 15.89 5.76 31.03
C LYS A 118 14.76 5.78 29.98
N PRO A 119 15.03 5.45 28.70
CA PRO A 119 14.00 5.23 27.70
C PRO A 119 12.99 4.17 28.17
N TYR A 120 11.71 4.56 28.21
CA TYR A 120 10.60 3.67 28.55
C TYR A 120 9.74 3.41 27.33
N ALA A 121 9.41 4.47 26.57
CA ALA A 121 8.68 4.34 25.32
C ALA A 121 9.09 5.42 24.30
N GLN A 122 8.81 5.17 23.04
CA GLN A 122 8.90 6.15 21.95
C GLN A 122 7.59 6.19 21.20
N VAL A 123 7.02 7.39 21.03
CA VAL A 123 5.78 7.60 20.29
C VAL A 123 6.09 8.30 18.98
N GLU A 124 5.63 7.73 17.88
CA GLU A 124 5.78 8.31 16.55
C GLU A 124 4.43 8.75 15.99
N HIS A 125 4.46 9.82 15.22
CA HIS A 125 3.28 10.37 14.57
C HIS A 125 3.38 10.23 13.05
N GLY A 126 2.25 9.96 12.41
CA GLY A 126 2.10 10.11 10.97
C GLY A 126 2.13 11.59 10.56
N ILE A 127 2.25 11.86 9.26
CA ILE A 127 2.32 13.25 8.72
C ILE A 127 1.09 14.10 9.13
N GLU A 128 -0.09 13.48 9.20
CA GLU A 128 -1.34 14.15 9.59
C GLU A 128 -1.51 14.27 11.12
N GLY A 129 -0.48 13.90 11.91
CA GLY A 129 -0.46 14.09 13.36
C GLY A 129 -1.14 12.98 14.18
N PHE A 130 -1.65 11.92 13.57
CA PHE A 130 -2.12 10.75 14.33
C PHE A 130 -0.95 9.93 14.86
N ILE A 131 -1.12 9.27 16.02
CA ILE A 131 -0.11 8.35 16.56
C ILE A 131 -0.04 7.13 15.64
N SER A 132 1.14 6.88 15.06
CA SER A 132 1.37 5.78 14.13
C SER A 132 1.95 4.54 14.81
N THR A 133 2.91 4.72 15.73
CA THR A 133 3.50 3.63 16.50
C THR A 133 3.83 4.06 17.93
N ILE A 134 3.84 3.07 18.84
CA ILE A 134 4.35 3.23 20.20
C ILE A 134 5.29 2.06 20.48
N GLN A 135 6.56 2.36 20.65
CA GLN A 135 7.60 1.40 20.95
C GLN A 135 7.89 1.41 22.45
N TYR A 136 7.85 0.24 23.10
CA TYR A 136 8.19 0.11 24.51
C TYR A 136 9.54 -0.58 24.66
N PHE A 137 10.35 -0.09 25.60
CA PHE A 137 11.70 -0.58 25.88
C PHE A 137 11.76 -1.29 27.24
N LYS A 138 12.65 -2.26 27.35
CA LYS A 138 13.05 -2.88 28.60
C LYS A 138 14.02 -1.97 29.36
N GLU A 139 14.32 -2.29 30.63
CA GLU A 139 15.26 -1.53 31.46
C GLU A 139 16.69 -1.48 30.89
N ASP A 140 17.07 -2.48 30.08
CA ASP A 140 18.35 -2.56 29.37
C ASP A 140 18.38 -1.74 28.07
N GLY A 141 17.27 -1.09 27.69
CA GLY A 141 17.10 -0.29 26.49
C GLY A 141 16.75 -1.09 25.24
N LEU A 142 16.60 -2.41 25.33
CA LEU A 142 16.15 -3.21 24.20
C LEU A 142 14.64 -3.07 23.99
N LEU A 143 14.24 -3.11 22.72
CA LEU A 143 12.82 -3.08 22.35
C LEU A 143 12.10 -4.31 22.92
N SER A 144 10.97 -4.10 23.57
CA SER A 144 10.11 -5.15 24.11
C SER A 144 8.87 -5.38 23.30
N ALA A 145 8.23 -4.28 22.84
CA ALA A 145 7.03 -4.35 22.03
C ALA A 145 6.92 -3.12 21.12
N ASN A 146 6.33 -3.30 19.94
CA ASN A 146 5.98 -2.21 19.03
C ASN A 146 4.50 -2.30 18.69
N TYR A 147 3.73 -1.32 19.16
CA TYR A 147 2.31 -1.18 18.92
C TYR A 147 2.09 -0.41 17.62
N LEU A 148 1.53 -1.07 16.61
CA LEU A 148 1.15 -0.44 15.35
C LEU A 148 -0.28 0.06 15.47
N MET A 149 -0.44 1.38 15.35
CA MET A 149 -1.74 2.01 15.50
C MET A 149 -2.49 2.04 14.17
N ASP A 150 -3.79 1.84 14.22
CA ASP A 150 -4.69 2.12 13.09
C ASP A 150 -5.00 3.63 13.05
N ASP A 151 -5.14 4.20 11.85
CA ASP A 151 -5.46 5.62 11.67
C ASP A 151 -6.88 6.00 12.16
N ARG A 152 -7.64 5.02 12.67
CA ARG A 152 -8.89 5.23 13.44
C ARG A 152 -8.67 5.40 14.94
N GLY A 153 -7.41 5.42 15.40
CA GLY A 153 -7.05 5.65 16.81
C GLY A 153 -7.12 4.41 17.69
N LEU A 154 -6.89 3.22 17.14
CA LEU A 154 -6.91 1.93 17.82
C LEU A 154 -5.58 1.21 17.60
N VAL A 155 -5.24 0.30 18.50
CA VAL A 155 -4.11 -0.61 18.28
C VAL A 155 -4.53 -1.66 17.24
N SER A 156 -3.85 -1.65 16.10
CA SER A 156 -4.09 -2.64 15.04
C SER A 156 -3.35 -3.94 15.28
N SER A 157 -2.07 -3.85 15.65
CA SER A 157 -1.27 -5.04 15.98
C SER A 157 -0.13 -4.69 16.92
N VAL A 158 0.45 -5.72 17.53
CA VAL A 158 1.60 -5.59 18.43
C VAL A 158 2.68 -6.59 18.01
N ILE A 159 3.89 -6.09 17.74
CA ILE A 159 5.07 -6.92 17.53
C ILE A 159 5.80 -7.05 18.85
N TYR A 160 6.05 -8.27 19.30
CA TYR A 160 6.79 -8.57 20.52
C TYR A 160 8.23 -8.95 20.20
N TYR A 161 9.15 -8.49 21.05
CA TYR A 161 10.59 -8.66 20.86
C TYR A 161 11.24 -9.36 22.04
N GLU A 162 12.25 -10.18 21.76
CA GLU A 162 13.15 -10.76 22.73
C GLU A 162 14.59 -10.62 22.26
N GLU A 163 15.48 -10.18 23.13
CA GLU A 163 16.90 -9.94 22.80
C GLU A 163 17.11 -9.10 21.51
N GLY A 164 16.21 -8.13 21.28
CA GLY A 164 16.25 -7.24 20.11
C GLY A 164 15.72 -7.85 18.79
N GLN A 165 15.24 -9.09 18.83
CA GLN A 165 14.65 -9.77 17.67
C GLN A 165 13.13 -9.85 17.78
N ALA A 166 12.43 -9.55 16.67
CA ALA A 166 10.99 -9.71 16.61
C ALA A 166 10.62 -11.19 16.64
N LEU A 167 9.80 -11.59 17.63
CA LEU A 167 9.35 -12.97 17.80
C LEU A 167 8.07 -13.27 17.07
N TYR A 168 7.04 -12.50 17.37
CA TYR A 168 5.71 -12.67 16.80
C TYR A 168 4.96 -11.34 16.75
N GLN A 169 3.94 -11.30 15.91
CA GLN A 169 3.00 -10.19 15.79
C GLN A 169 1.59 -10.68 16.07
N ASP A 170 0.91 -10.05 17.02
CA ASP A 170 -0.51 -10.24 17.31
C ASP A 170 -1.33 -9.22 16.55
N TYR A 171 -2.31 -9.67 15.78
CA TYR A 171 -3.26 -8.82 15.07
C TYR A 171 -4.54 -8.72 15.91
N LEU A 172 -4.89 -7.50 16.28
CA LEU A 172 -5.93 -7.24 17.27
C LEU A 172 -7.25 -6.84 16.61
N ASN A 173 -8.35 -7.13 17.30
CA ASN A 173 -9.63 -6.53 16.98
C ASN A 173 -9.81 -5.16 17.70
N PRO A 174 -10.89 -4.41 17.41
CA PRO A 174 -11.13 -3.10 18.04
C PRO A 174 -11.25 -3.11 19.57
N LYS A 175 -11.43 -4.29 20.16
CA LYS A 175 -11.49 -4.46 21.63
C LYS A 175 -10.13 -4.81 22.24
N GLY A 176 -9.05 -4.79 21.42
CA GLY A 176 -7.70 -5.14 21.87
C GLY A 176 -7.45 -6.63 22.04
N LEU A 177 -8.34 -7.50 21.55
CA LEU A 177 -8.16 -8.96 21.63
C LEU A 177 -7.53 -9.46 20.34
N TRP A 178 -6.44 -10.22 20.44
CA TRP A 178 -5.79 -10.80 19.28
C TRP A 178 -6.69 -11.82 18.57
N GLN A 179 -6.75 -11.71 17.26
CA GLN A 179 -7.51 -12.60 16.38
C GLN A 179 -6.64 -13.76 15.90
N PHE A 180 -5.43 -13.43 15.50
CA PHE A 180 -4.40 -14.38 15.07
C PHE A 180 -3.02 -13.82 15.38
N ARG A 181 -2.03 -14.74 15.46
CA ARG A 181 -0.62 -14.47 15.73
C ARG A 181 0.23 -14.99 14.60
N GLU A 182 1.16 -14.18 14.13
CA GLU A 182 2.18 -14.54 13.17
C GLU A 182 3.53 -14.72 13.86
N TYR A 183 4.13 -15.89 13.76
CA TYR A 183 5.46 -16.19 14.31
C TYR A 183 6.53 -15.79 13.29
N LEU A 184 7.23 -14.68 13.54
CA LEU A 184 8.14 -14.05 12.58
C LEU A 184 9.45 -14.81 12.36
N GLN A 185 9.84 -15.64 13.33
CA GLN A 185 11.05 -16.48 13.26
C GLN A 185 10.76 -17.91 12.76
N ASP A 186 9.49 -18.31 12.69
CA ASP A 186 9.05 -19.65 12.28
C ASP A 186 8.38 -19.62 10.89
N GLY A 187 9.08 -19.00 9.91
CA GLY A 187 8.61 -18.94 8.53
C GLY A 187 7.30 -18.17 8.31
N GLY A 188 6.84 -17.37 9.27
CA GLY A 188 5.58 -16.64 9.20
C GLY A 188 4.34 -17.48 9.54
N ARG A 189 4.54 -18.62 10.26
CA ARG A 189 3.42 -19.48 10.69
C ARG A 189 2.38 -18.68 11.48
N ILE A 190 1.11 -18.88 11.12
CA ILE A 190 -0.04 -18.22 11.78
C ILE A 190 -0.72 -19.20 12.74
N VAL A 191 -1.10 -18.69 13.89
CA VAL A 191 -1.96 -19.40 14.86
C VAL A 191 -3.17 -18.52 15.18
N VAL A 192 -4.36 -19.09 15.09
CA VAL A 192 -5.62 -18.40 15.39
C VAL A 192 -5.89 -18.44 16.89
N ASN A 193 -6.42 -17.34 17.43
CA ASN A 193 -6.89 -17.34 18.83
C ASN A 193 -8.07 -18.30 18.97
N PRO A 194 -8.00 -19.28 19.88
CA PRO A 194 -9.06 -20.28 20.06
C PRO A 194 -10.46 -19.67 20.31
N ILE A 195 -10.53 -18.49 20.93
CA ILE A 195 -11.81 -17.78 21.17
C ILE A 195 -12.49 -17.38 19.87
N PHE A 196 -11.71 -17.10 18.81
CA PHE A 196 -12.20 -16.65 17.52
C PHE A 196 -12.09 -17.72 16.41
N ALA A 197 -11.75 -18.96 16.77
CA ALA A 197 -11.56 -20.05 15.80
C ALA A 197 -12.78 -20.27 14.88
N PHE A 198 -13.99 -19.95 15.34
CA PHE A 198 -15.22 -20.07 14.56
C PHE A 198 -15.26 -19.16 13.29
N ARG A 199 -14.40 -18.14 13.19
CA ARG A 199 -14.30 -17.25 12.04
C ARG A 199 -13.39 -17.81 10.93
N PHE A 200 -12.52 -18.74 11.28
CA PHE A 200 -11.46 -19.30 10.44
C PHE A 200 -11.75 -20.76 10.09
N GLN A 201 -11.26 -21.23 8.97
CA GLN A 201 -11.39 -22.66 8.59
C GLN A 201 -10.38 -23.55 9.31
N LYS A 202 -9.24 -22.97 9.72
CA LYS A 202 -8.13 -23.67 10.37
C LYS A 202 -7.72 -22.98 11.67
N GLU A 203 -7.19 -23.74 12.61
CA GLU A 203 -6.60 -23.19 13.84
C GLU A 203 -5.17 -22.66 13.62
N ALA A 204 -4.51 -23.08 12.52
CA ALA A 204 -3.19 -22.63 12.13
C ALA A 204 -3.00 -22.68 10.61
N TYR A 205 -2.16 -21.77 10.09
CA TYR A 205 -1.79 -21.66 8.69
C TYR A 205 -0.27 -21.64 8.54
N GLN A 206 0.23 -22.08 7.40
CA GLN A 206 1.67 -22.14 7.13
C GLN A 206 2.30 -20.75 7.09
N ASP A 207 1.58 -19.79 6.47
CA ASP A 207 2.01 -18.40 6.32
C ASP A 207 0.80 -17.46 6.13
N MET A 208 1.07 -16.17 6.02
CA MET A 208 0.05 -15.15 5.78
C MET A 208 -0.67 -15.33 4.44
N GLY A 209 0.01 -15.84 3.43
CA GLY A 209 -0.59 -16.08 2.10
C GLY A 209 -1.69 -17.13 2.15
N GLU A 210 -1.53 -18.20 2.93
CA GLU A 210 -2.55 -19.23 3.11
C GLU A 210 -3.78 -18.67 3.85
N LEU A 211 -3.57 -17.84 4.87
CA LEU A 211 -4.66 -17.17 5.58
C LEU A 211 -5.41 -16.17 4.68
N ILE A 212 -4.68 -15.39 3.92
CA ILE A 212 -5.25 -14.44 2.93
C ILE A 212 -6.04 -15.19 1.87
N ALA A 213 -5.56 -16.35 1.40
CA ALA A 213 -6.26 -17.16 0.41
C ALA A 213 -7.68 -17.53 0.86
N GLU A 214 -7.82 -18.02 2.09
CA GLU A 214 -9.14 -18.38 2.64
C GLU A 214 -10.12 -17.20 2.60
N PHE A 215 -9.71 -16.05 3.12
CA PHE A 215 -10.62 -14.89 3.22
C PHE A 215 -10.85 -14.22 1.85
N PHE A 216 -9.85 -14.23 0.98
CA PHE A 216 -10.00 -13.76 -0.39
C PHE A 216 -11.00 -14.62 -1.16
N GLU A 217 -10.90 -15.94 -1.10
CA GLU A 217 -11.83 -16.88 -1.74
C GLU A 217 -13.25 -16.73 -1.19
N LYS A 218 -13.40 -16.58 0.13
CA LYS A 218 -14.70 -16.26 0.75
C LYS A 218 -15.29 -14.96 0.20
N LYS A 219 -14.44 -13.93 0.02
CA LYS A 219 -14.89 -12.65 -0.52
C LYS A 219 -15.26 -12.73 -1.99
N ILE A 220 -14.43 -13.37 -2.82
CA ILE A 220 -14.70 -13.55 -4.26
C ILE A 220 -16.00 -14.31 -4.49
N ALA A 221 -16.28 -15.36 -3.71
CA ALA A 221 -17.52 -16.11 -3.79
C ALA A 221 -18.80 -15.30 -3.50
N GLN A 222 -18.67 -14.15 -2.84
CA GLN A 222 -19.78 -13.22 -2.58
C GLN A 222 -19.99 -12.17 -3.68
N LEU A 223 -19.04 -12.04 -4.60
CA LEU A 223 -19.08 -11.04 -5.65
C LEU A 223 -19.79 -11.59 -6.90
N PRO A 224 -20.49 -10.73 -7.66
CA PRO A 224 -21.10 -11.17 -8.93
C PRO A 224 -20.00 -11.53 -9.94
N GLU A 225 -20.09 -12.71 -10.52
CA GLU A 225 -19.14 -13.15 -11.57
C GLU A 225 -19.47 -12.51 -12.92
N GLU A 226 -20.76 -12.39 -13.25
CA GLU A 226 -21.20 -11.88 -14.55
C GLU A 226 -20.83 -10.40 -14.72
N GLY A 227 -20.04 -10.12 -15.77
CA GLY A 227 -19.56 -8.77 -16.09
C GLY A 227 -18.53 -8.20 -15.10
N ALA A 228 -17.94 -9.05 -14.25
CA ALA A 228 -16.84 -8.63 -13.38
C ALA A 228 -15.53 -8.46 -14.16
N THR A 229 -14.84 -7.37 -13.90
CA THR A 229 -13.52 -7.05 -14.48
C THR A 229 -12.55 -6.75 -13.34
N TYR A 230 -11.44 -7.48 -13.30
CA TYR A 230 -10.39 -7.33 -12.31
C TYR A 230 -9.16 -6.65 -12.92
N PHE A 231 -8.72 -5.55 -12.31
CA PHE A 231 -7.49 -4.85 -12.64
C PHE A 231 -6.40 -5.27 -11.66
N LEU A 232 -5.34 -5.84 -12.20
CA LEU A 232 -4.22 -6.43 -11.44
C LEU A 232 -2.93 -5.71 -11.85
N PRO A 233 -2.17 -5.14 -10.93
CA PRO A 233 -0.83 -4.68 -11.25
C PRO A 233 0.08 -5.88 -11.55
N ALA A 234 0.97 -5.74 -12.53
CA ALA A 234 1.96 -6.78 -12.80
C ALA A 234 2.97 -6.85 -11.66
N TYR A 235 2.84 -7.87 -10.82
CA TYR A 235 3.69 -8.14 -9.67
C TYR A 235 3.69 -9.65 -9.39
N ASP A 236 4.83 -10.31 -9.52
CA ASP A 236 4.93 -11.78 -9.64
C ASP A 236 4.19 -12.58 -8.57
N GLN A 237 4.50 -12.35 -7.28
CA GLN A 237 3.83 -13.06 -6.19
C GLN A 237 2.32 -12.82 -6.19
N HIS A 238 1.93 -11.59 -6.38
CA HIS A 238 0.54 -11.16 -6.39
C HIS A 238 -0.24 -11.79 -7.53
N ASN A 239 0.33 -11.78 -8.75
CA ASN A 239 -0.36 -12.31 -9.93
C ASN A 239 -0.49 -13.83 -9.89
N ALA A 240 0.53 -14.56 -9.45
CA ALA A 240 0.46 -16.02 -9.30
C ALA A 240 -0.67 -16.38 -8.33
N PHE A 241 -0.73 -15.72 -7.17
CA PHE A 241 -1.77 -15.93 -6.18
C PHE A 241 -3.18 -15.64 -6.70
N LEU A 242 -3.39 -14.50 -7.38
CA LEU A 242 -4.71 -14.05 -7.83
C LEU A 242 -5.23 -14.86 -9.03
N LEU A 243 -4.37 -15.12 -10.03
CA LEU A 243 -4.79 -15.79 -11.26
C LEU A 243 -5.16 -17.26 -11.06
N GLU A 244 -4.78 -17.84 -9.92
CA GLU A 244 -5.22 -19.17 -9.51
C GLU A 244 -6.61 -19.17 -8.84
N ARG A 245 -7.01 -18.02 -8.25
CA ARG A 245 -8.20 -17.92 -7.39
C ARG A 245 -9.34 -17.11 -7.98
N LEU A 246 -9.05 -16.24 -8.94
CA LEU A 246 -10.09 -15.47 -9.61
C LEU A 246 -10.92 -16.37 -10.55
N PRO A 247 -12.25 -16.18 -10.62
CA PRO A 247 -13.13 -16.98 -11.47
C PRO A 247 -12.71 -16.92 -12.94
N HIS A 248 -12.78 -18.07 -13.63
CA HIS A 248 -12.32 -18.18 -15.02
C HIS A 248 -13.15 -17.33 -16.00
N GLN A 249 -14.45 -17.14 -15.73
CA GLN A 249 -15.38 -16.44 -16.63
C GLN A 249 -15.31 -14.90 -16.50
N THR A 250 -14.43 -14.37 -15.65
CA THR A 250 -14.27 -12.94 -15.43
C THR A 250 -13.16 -12.35 -16.28
N THR A 251 -13.29 -11.08 -16.64
CA THR A 251 -12.24 -10.36 -17.38
C THR A 251 -11.09 -9.97 -16.44
N LYS A 252 -9.87 -10.30 -16.84
CA LYS A 252 -8.64 -10.00 -16.09
C LYS A 252 -7.75 -9.08 -16.91
N ILE A 253 -7.48 -7.91 -16.36
CA ILE A 253 -6.66 -6.87 -16.97
C ILE A 253 -5.39 -6.71 -16.15
N LEU A 254 -4.25 -6.97 -16.76
CA LEU A 254 -2.94 -6.77 -16.13
C LEU A 254 -2.44 -5.36 -16.43
N SER A 255 -1.94 -4.65 -15.45
CA SER A 255 -1.34 -3.32 -15.62
C SER A 255 0.18 -3.40 -15.45
N LEU A 256 0.89 -3.08 -16.52
CA LEU A 256 2.34 -3.00 -16.58
C LEU A 256 2.77 -1.54 -16.46
N PHE A 257 3.41 -1.20 -15.36
CA PHE A 257 3.85 0.15 -15.04
C PHE A 257 5.37 0.18 -14.89
N ILE A 258 6.06 1.02 -15.66
CA ILE A 258 7.54 1.05 -15.71
C ILE A 258 8.16 1.37 -14.34
N GLY A 259 7.50 2.18 -13.51
CA GLY A 259 7.96 2.48 -12.16
C GLY A 259 7.98 1.28 -11.22
N ARG A 260 7.21 0.23 -11.56
CA ARG A 260 7.16 -1.04 -10.83
C ARG A 260 7.86 -2.17 -11.58
N ASN A 261 7.76 -2.16 -12.91
CA ASN A 261 8.21 -3.24 -13.79
C ASN A 261 9.29 -2.72 -14.75
N PRO A 262 10.57 -2.82 -14.39
CA PRO A 262 11.66 -2.52 -15.33
C PRO A 262 11.56 -3.34 -16.62
N GLN A 263 12.00 -2.77 -17.74
CA GLN A 263 11.88 -3.39 -19.07
C GLN A 263 12.54 -4.78 -19.17
N GLU A 264 13.58 -5.02 -18.39
CA GLU A 264 14.29 -6.31 -18.32
C GLU A 264 13.40 -7.45 -17.78
N GLN A 265 12.32 -7.12 -17.09
CA GLN A 265 11.38 -8.10 -16.50
C GLN A 265 10.22 -8.49 -17.43
N LEU A 266 10.16 -7.96 -18.65
CA LEU A 266 9.08 -8.30 -19.59
C LEU A 266 8.96 -9.81 -19.87
N SER A 267 10.08 -10.56 -19.84
CA SER A 267 10.07 -12.02 -20.01
C SER A 267 9.25 -12.77 -18.96
N GLN A 268 9.09 -12.20 -17.76
CA GLN A 268 8.31 -12.80 -16.67
C GLN A 268 6.81 -12.81 -16.97
N LEU A 269 6.34 -12.01 -17.92
CA LEU A 269 4.94 -11.98 -18.35
C LEU A 269 4.52 -13.26 -19.11
N ALA A 270 5.46 -14.02 -19.67
CA ALA A 270 5.15 -15.15 -20.56
C ALA A 270 4.14 -16.13 -19.93
N GLY A 271 4.34 -16.50 -18.64
CA GLY A 271 3.45 -17.42 -17.93
C GLY A 271 2.10 -16.82 -17.51
N LEU A 272 1.92 -15.50 -17.61
CA LEU A 272 0.71 -14.79 -17.19
C LEU A 272 -0.21 -14.48 -18.37
N LEU A 273 0.35 -14.29 -19.57
CA LEU A 273 -0.40 -13.80 -20.74
C LEU A 273 -1.56 -14.70 -21.15
N ASP A 274 -1.45 -16.00 -20.95
CA ASP A 274 -2.55 -16.94 -21.29
C ASP A 274 -3.71 -16.88 -20.28
N LYS A 275 -3.46 -16.35 -19.08
CA LYS A 275 -4.42 -16.26 -17.98
C LYS A 275 -5.13 -14.91 -17.90
N VAL A 276 -4.72 -13.92 -18.72
CA VAL A 276 -5.28 -12.56 -18.72
C VAL A 276 -5.85 -12.21 -20.10
N ASP A 277 -6.85 -11.34 -20.12
CA ASP A 277 -7.54 -10.94 -21.34
C ASP A 277 -6.90 -9.72 -22.00
N LEU A 278 -6.35 -8.80 -21.18
CA LEU A 278 -5.77 -7.55 -21.63
C LEU A 278 -4.55 -7.20 -20.77
N VAL A 279 -3.58 -6.53 -21.37
CA VAL A 279 -2.43 -5.94 -20.69
C VAL A 279 -2.38 -4.45 -21.01
N LEU A 280 -2.54 -3.61 -20.00
CA LEU A 280 -2.36 -2.18 -20.08
C LEU A 280 -0.88 -1.85 -19.89
N VAL A 281 -0.36 -0.95 -20.72
CA VAL A 281 1.04 -0.52 -20.70
C VAL A 281 1.07 1.00 -20.65
N ASP A 282 1.83 1.54 -19.73
CA ASP A 282 1.90 2.98 -19.43
C ASP A 282 2.64 3.82 -20.47
N ARG A 283 3.51 3.19 -21.29
CA ARG A 283 4.36 3.85 -22.29
C ARG A 283 4.30 3.18 -23.66
N GLU A 284 4.39 3.96 -24.70
CA GLU A 284 4.40 3.45 -26.07
C GLU A 284 5.66 2.65 -26.43
N ASP A 285 6.83 3.02 -25.90
CA ASP A 285 8.07 2.27 -26.11
C ASP A 285 7.99 0.89 -25.48
N THR A 286 7.51 0.80 -24.23
CA THR A 286 7.24 -0.48 -23.54
C THR A 286 6.19 -1.31 -24.28
N LEU A 287 5.13 -0.67 -24.82
CA LEU A 287 4.15 -1.35 -25.66
C LEU A 287 4.81 -2.03 -26.88
N ARG A 288 5.65 -1.29 -27.62
CA ARG A 288 6.33 -1.82 -28.80
C ARG A 288 7.27 -2.99 -28.45
N LEU A 289 8.01 -2.85 -27.35
CA LEU A 289 8.88 -3.92 -26.85
C LEU A 289 8.07 -5.16 -26.46
N ALA A 290 6.99 -4.99 -25.69
CA ALA A 290 6.13 -6.10 -25.29
C ALA A 290 5.47 -6.81 -26.48
N GLN A 291 4.96 -6.07 -27.46
CA GLN A 291 4.38 -6.63 -28.69
C GLN A 291 5.42 -7.38 -29.54
N SER A 292 6.66 -6.90 -29.56
CA SER A 292 7.77 -7.57 -30.25
C SER A 292 8.21 -8.84 -29.52
N ALA A 293 8.22 -8.82 -28.18
CA ALA A 293 8.58 -9.97 -27.37
C ALA A 293 7.51 -11.10 -27.41
N PHE A 294 6.23 -10.70 -27.56
CA PHE A 294 5.09 -11.63 -27.55
C PHE A 294 4.21 -11.46 -28.80
N PRO A 295 4.72 -11.78 -30.02
CA PRO A 295 3.99 -11.52 -31.26
C PRO A 295 2.64 -12.24 -31.36
N ASN A 296 2.53 -13.45 -30.80
CA ASN A 296 1.29 -14.23 -30.80
C ASN A 296 0.19 -13.64 -29.90
N GLN A 297 0.56 -12.85 -28.90
CA GLN A 297 -0.36 -12.18 -27.96
C GLN A 297 -0.31 -10.64 -28.10
N ALA A 298 0.29 -10.12 -29.17
CA ALA A 298 0.45 -8.67 -29.40
C ALA A 298 -0.88 -7.90 -29.32
N THR A 299 -1.99 -8.54 -29.71
CA THR A 299 -3.34 -7.97 -29.64
C THR A 299 -3.86 -7.77 -28.21
N LYS A 300 -3.28 -8.40 -27.20
CA LYS A 300 -3.65 -8.19 -25.79
C LYS A 300 -3.09 -6.90 -25.22
N PHE A 301 -2.02 -6.35 -25.78
CA PHE A 301 -1.38 -5.15 -25.25
C PHE A 301 -2.05 -3.88 -25.76
N ARG A 302 -2.30 -2.94 -24.82
CA ARG A 302 -2.85 -1.61 -25.11
C ARG A 302 -2.10 -0.55 -24.32
N HIS A 303 -1.82 0.56 -24.95
CA HIS A 303 -1.29 1.75 -24.27
C HIS A 303 -2.43 2.45 -23.52
N LEU A 304 -2.19 2.72 -22.24
CA LEU A 304 -3.03 3.57 -21.41
C LEU A 304 -2.11 4.44 -20.54
N SER A 305 -2.08 5.74 -20.81
CA SER A 305 -1.34 6.68 -19.98
C SER A 305 -1.87 6.63 -18.53
N PRO A 306 -0.99 6.50 -17.53
CA PRO A 306 -1.39 6.55 -16.13
C PRO A 306 -1.78 7.97 -15.69
N PHE A 307 -1.51 8.98 -16.51
CA PHE A 307 -1.83 10.38 -16.25
C PHE A 307 -3.16 10.78 -16.88
N ASP A 308 -3.88 11.67 -16.23
CA ASP A 308 -5.03 12.33 -16.83
C ASP A 308 -4.52 13.39 -17.82
N THR A 309 -4.54 13.04 -19.10
CA THR A 309 -4.07 13.90 -20.19
C THR A 309 -5.15 14.85 -20.73
N ARG A 310 -6.33 14.87 -20.12
CA ARG A 310 -7.39 15.80 -20.54
C ARG A 310 -6.97 17.23 -20.25
N LEU A 311 -7.00 18.06 -21.28
CA LEU A 311 -6.72 19.48 -21.15
C LEU A 311 -7.85 20.18 -20.38
N GLU A 312 -7.52 20.79 -19.26
CA GLU A 312 -8.41 21.71 -18.56
C GLU A 312 -8.31 23.10 -19.20
N LEU A 313 -8.97 23.24 -20.36
CA LEU A 313 -8.94 24.49 -21.11
C LEU A 313 -9.39 25.69 -20.28
N GLY A 314 -8.63 26.75 -20.33
CA GLY A 314 -8.90 28.00 -19.62
C GLY A 314 -8.30 28.12 -18.21
N LYS A 315 -7.90 27.03 -17.55
CA LYS A 315 -7.28 27.13 -16.23
C LYS A 315 -5.90 27.78 -16.25
N SER A 316 -5.09 27.48 -17.28
CA SER A 316 -3.77 28.12 -17.45
C SER A 316 -3.86 29.62 -17.74
N GLN A 317 -4.94 30.08 -18.35
CA GLN A 317 -5.13 31.51 -18.68
C GLN A 317 -5.52 32.36 -17.45
N THR A 318 -6.00 31.72 -16.38
CA THR A 318 -6.39 32.40 -15.14
C THR A 318 -5.28 32.42 -14.09
N ARG A 319 -4.19 31.69 -14.33
CA ARG A 319 -3.02 31.67 -13.41
C ARG A 319 -2.03 32.75 -13.82
N LYS A 320 -1.59 33.55 -12.85
CA LYS A 320 -0.54 34.57 -13.04
C LYS A 320 0.87 33.96 -13.14
N GLU A 321 1.02 32.69 -12.72
CA GLU A 321 2.31 32.00 -12.70
C GLU A 321 2.21 30.74 -13.56
N SER A 322 3.22 30.52 -14.37
CA SER A 322 3.38 29.28 -15.13
C SER A 322 4.42 28.41 -14.44
N ILE A 323 4.09 27.13 -14.23
CA ILE A 323 5.02 26.15 -13.67
C ILE A 323 5.50 25.28 -14.83
N LEU A 324 6.80 25.31 -15.09
CA LEU A 324 7.45 24.38 -16.01
C LEU A 324 7.90 23.14 -15.21
N TYR A 325 7.35 22.00 -15.56
CA TYR A 325 7.81 20.72 -15.03
C TYR A 325 8.74 20.07 -16.05
N TYR A 326 9.97 19.83 -15.62
CA TYR A 326 10.98 19.15 -16.45
C TYR A 326 11.47 17.89 -15.74
N GLN A 327 11.36 16.74 -16.39
CA GLN A 327 11.87 15.48 -15.88
C GLN A 327 13.26 15.22 -16.44
N LEU A 328 14.25 15.13 -15.56
CA LEU A 328 15.62 14.75 -15.90
C LEU A 328 15.75 13.22 -15.90
N ASP A 329 16.29 12.67 -16.96
CA ASP A 329 16.76 11.29 -17.00
C ASP A 329 18.23 11.26 -16.54
N PHE A 330 18.45 10.88 -15.29
CA PHE A 330 19.77 10.88 -14.68
C PHE A 330 20.68 9.76 -15.18
N GLU A 331 20.14 8.75 -15.89
CA GLU A 331 20.92 7.63 -16.41
C GLU A 331 21.67 7.99 -17.71
N GLN A 332 21.23 8.98 -18.45
CA GLN A 332 21.80 9.35 -19.74
C GLN A 332 22.88 10.43 -19.68
N GLY A 333 23.20 10.97 -18.51
CA GLY A 333 24.17 12.07 -18.35
C GLY A 333 23.65 13.39 -18.94
N ILE A 334 23.66 14.45 -18.13
CA ILE A 334 23.04 15.72 -18.52
C ILE A 334 24.05 16.52 -19.39
N GLU A 335 24.05 16.27 -20.69
CA GLU A 335 24.41 17.27 -21.68
C GLU A 335 23.14 17.82 -22.34
N ASP A 336 22.20 18.32 -21.54
CA ASP A 336 20.92 18.78 -22.07
C ASP A 336 20.98 20.28 -22.36
N GLN A 337 21.35 20.61 -23.60
CA GLN A 337 21.31 21.97 -24.11
C GLN A 337 19.89 22.60 -23.99
N ALA A 338 18.84 21.80 -24.00
CA ALA A 338 17.46 22.27 -23.85
C ALA A 338 17.22 22.79 -22.43
N LEU A 339 17.73 22.12 -21.40
CA LEU A 339 17.64 22.59 -20.02
C LEU A 339 18.35 23.92 -19.84
N TYR A 340 19.58 24.07 -20.40
CA TYR A 340 20.31 25.34 -20.37
C TYR A 340 19.55 26.46 -21.06
N GLN A 341 18.94 26.21 -22.21
CA GLN A 341 18.14 27.20 -22.91
C GLN A 341 16.89 27.62 -22.10
N VAL A 342 16.22 26.67 -21.48
CA VAL A 342 15.04 26.95 -20.62
C VAL A 342 15.45 27.76 -19.39
N LEU A 343 16.51 27.35 -18.68
CA LEU A 343 17.04 28.10 -17.53
C LEU A 343 17.51 29.50 -17.90
N HIS A 344 18.15 29.65 -19.06
CA HIS A 344 18.56 30.95 -19.59
C HIS A 344 17.35 31.83 -19.90
N PHE A 345 16.34 31.27 -20.60
CA PHE A 345 15.10 32.00 -20.90
C PHE A 345 14.39 32.46 -19.60
N LEU A 346 14.26 31.57 -18.59
CA LEU A 346 13.65 31.89 -17.31
C LEU A 346 14.48 32.94 -16.52
N SER A 347 15.80 32.95 -16.69
CA SER A 347 16.65 33.96 -16.03
C SER A 347 16.54 35.35 -16.63
N GLU A 348 16.23 35.43 -17.90
CA GLU A 348 16.05 36.71 -18.65
C GLU A 348 14.61 37.28 -18.52
N ASN A 349 13.63 36.42 -18.22
CA ASN A 349 12.21 36.80 -18.13
C ASN A 349 11.71 36.59 -16.68
N LYS A 350 12.31 37.35 -15.76
CA LYS A 350 11.99 37.30 -14.31
C LYS A 350 10.80 38.17 -13.90
N ASP A 351 10.07 38.78 -14.81
CA ASP A 351 8.92 39.64 -14.53
C ASP A 351 7.59 38.91 -14.49
#